data_b07679b369415063b64d0153475d40cb
#
_entry.id   b07679b369415063b64d0153475d40cb
#
_cell.length_a   1.000
_cell.length_b   1.000
_cell.length_c   1.000
_cell.angle_alpha   90.00
_cell.angle_beta   90.00
_cell.angle_gamma   90.00
#
_symmetry.space_group_name_H-M   'P 1'
#
loop_
_entity.id
_entity.type
_entity.pdbx_description
1 polymer ?
#
loop_
_entity_poly.entity_id
_entity_poly.type
_entity_poly.pdbx_seq_one_letter_code
_entity_poly.pdbx_strand_id
1 'polypeptide(L)'
;MALLLAGQDQTVRDPRVFRTAIDLIGITATVLDREGHLVNDLPRDVFEVFEDSELQTITQFTSDRVPVSLGMLIDTSDSMYGRRIEDTRFAVERFVADLLDPSDEVALVAFNHQPHVILPWTGDRAEMSSPLKQLRPWGGTAVYDAILGTLPLVGSRHRQRAALVLISDGADTASDSALRDVRFALLRSDAFVYAVAIDSPDRRAINTAVNPTALREITDQSGGRTETVRGSGELLTALAGIAEELNHQYVLGYTSRRGADGKFHSIRVRVRGSDHRVHARNGYVAPEARPSPRKTDR
;
A
#
# COMPACT_ATOMS: atom_id res chain seq x y z
N MET A 1 64.52 -32.21 38.42
CA MET A 1 63.25 -32.71 37.91
C MET A 1 62.47 -31.48 37.43
N ALA A 2 62.58 -31.18 36.11
CA ALA A 2 62.00 -30.00 35.51
C ALA A 2 60.76 -30.44 34.70
N LEU A 3 59.60 -29.90 35.03
CA LEU A 3 58.37 -30.09 34.28
C LEU A 3 58.24 -29.06 33.18
N LEU A 4 58.24 -29.52 31.95
CA LEU A 4 57.92 -28.73 30.77
C LEU A 4 56.39 -28.61 30.68
N LEU A 5 55.84 -27.39 30.76
CA LEU A 5 54.45 -27.08 30.41
C LEU A 5 54.40 -26.74 28.93
N ALA A 6 53.72 -27.59 28.17
CA ALA A 6 53.40 -27.30 26.75
C ALA A 6 52.24 -26.31 26.70
N GLY A 7 52.48 -25.13 26.15
CA GLY A 7 51.43 -24.17 25.82
C GLY A 7 50.63 -24.65 24.58
N GLN A 8 49.32 -24.84 24.78
CA GLN A 8 48.37 -25.05 23.67
C GLN A 8 48.01 -23.69 23.07
N ASP A 9 48.42 -23.47 21.87
CA ASP A 9 48.00 -22.35 21.02
C ASP A 9 46.53 -22.56 20.57
N GLN A 10 45.61 -21.89 21.28
CA GLN A 10 44.21 -21.85 20.88
C GLN A 10 44.06 -20.74 19.84
N THR A 11 44.15 -21.11 18.56
CA THR A 11 43.70 -20.26 17.47
C THR A 11 42.18 -20.03 17.61
N VAL A 12 41.79 -18.88 18.16
CA VAL A 12 40.40 -18.39 18.18
C VAL A 12 40.01 -18.18 16.73
N ARG A 13 39.22 -19.11 16.17
CA ARG A 13 38.51 -18.94 14.91
C ARG A 13 37.46 -17.87 15.14
N ASP A 14 37.70 -16.67 14.56
CA ASP A 14 36.76 -15.57 14.43
C ASP A 14 35.50 -16.09 13.66
N PRO A 15 34.33 -16.22 14.28
CA PRO A 15 33.14 -16.58 13.53
C PRO A 15 32.69 -15.34 12.77
N ARG A 16 33.20 -15.15 11.57
CA ARG A 16 32.60 -14.22 10.61
C ARG A 16 31.19 -14.71 10.34
N VAL A 17 30.26 -14.23 11.14
CA VAL A 17 28.83 -14.35 10.86
C VAL A 17 28.57 -13.53 9.62
N PHE A 18 28.63 -14.17 8.46
CA PHE A 18 28.00 -13.64 7.24
C PHE A 18 26.50 -13.57 7.53
N ARG A 19 26.04 -12.47 8.09
CA ARG A 19 24.62 -12.10 7.99
C ARG A 19 24.41 -11.65 6.56
N THR A 20 24.16 -12.59 5.68
CA THR A 20 23.48 -12.32 4.42
C THR A 20 22.09 -11.88 4.84
N ALA A 21 21.81 -10.57 4.84
CA ALA A 21 20.46 -10.08 4.89
C ALA A 21 19.79 -10.64 3.62
N ILE A 22 18.99 -11.68 3.78
CA ILE A 22 18.18 -12.23 2.70
C ILE A 22 17.02 -11.24 2.57
N ASP A 23 17.10 -10.37 1.57
CA ASP A 23 16.02 -9.41 1.29
C ASP A 23 14.88 -10.16 0.61
N LEU A 24 13.92 -10.62 1.42
CA LEU A 24 12.68 -11.20 0.94
C LEU A 24 11.79 -10.08 0.39
N ILE A 25 11.51 -10.12 -0.90
CA ILE A 25 10.62 -9.16 -1.55
C ILE A 25 9.22 -9.78 -1.60
N GLY A 26 8.31 -9.19 -0.81
CA GLY A 26 6.90 -9.52 -0.84
C GLY A 26 6.16 -8.78 -1.96
N ILE A 27 5.29 -9.49 -2.65
CA ILE A 27 4.43 -8.96 -3.70
C ILE A 27 3.01 -9.43 -3.41
N THR A 28 2.08 -8.52 -3.34
CA THR A 28 0.66 -8.84 -3.43
C THR A 28 0.21 -8.66 -4.88
N ALA A 29 -0.63 -9.53 -5.38
CA ALA A 29 -1.09 -9.49 -6.76
C ALA A 29 -2.59 -9.80 -6.85
N THR A 30 -3.31 -9.01 -7.65
CA THR A 30 -4.68 -9.28 -8.08
C THR A 30 -4.65 -9.78 -9.51
N VAL A 31 -5.36 -10.85 -9.81
CA VAL A 31 -5.47 -11.40 -11.16
C VAL A 31 -6.89 -11.22 -11.67
N LEU A 32 -7.00 -10.65 -12.88
CA LEU A 32 -8.27 -10.39 -13.56
C LEU A 32 -8.30 -11.12 -14.90
N ASP A 33 -9.48 -11.62 -15.28
CA ASP A 33 -9.73 -12.10 -16.64
C ASP A 33 -9.86 -10.96 -17.66
N ARG A 34 -10.21 -11.28 -18.89
CA ARG A 34 -10.39 -10.27 -19.96
C ARG A 34 -11.59 -9.37 -19.71
N GLU A 35 -12.60 -9.88 -19.04
CA GLU A 35 -13.84 -9.20 -18.69
C GLU A 35 -13.68 -8.32 -17.44
N GLY A 36 -12.59 -8.51 -16.67
CA GLY A 36 -12.27 -7.77 -15.46
C GLY A 36 -12.77 -8.42 -14.17
N HIS A 37 -13.18 -9.70 -14.22
CA HIS A 37 -13.53 -10.46 -13.02
C HIS A 37 -12.27 -10.99 -12.34
N LEU A 38 -12.34 -11.13 -11.01
CA LEU A 38 -11.27 -11.72 -10.22
C LEU A 38 -11.10 -13.21 -10.57
N VAL A 39 -9.85 -13.61 -10.76
CA VAL A 39 -9.47 -15.00 -10.98
C VAL A 39 -8.82 -15.52 -9.72
N ASN A 40 -9.50 -16.44 -9.04
CA ASN A 40 -9.08 -17.04 -7.78
C ASN A 40 -8.54 -18.46 -8.02
N ASP A 41 -7.93 -19.04 -7.01
CA ASP A 41 -7.49 -20.45 -6.99
C ASP A 41 -6.45 -20.86 -8.05
N LEU A 42 -5.69 -19.87 -8.58
CA LEU A 42 -4.57 -20.20 -9.46
C LEU A 42 -3.43 -20.83 -8.64
N PRO A 43 -2.85 -21.94 -9.13
CA PRO A 43 -1.73 -22.58 -8.46
C PRO A 43 -0.43 -21.78 -8.65
N ARG A 44 0.52 -21.96 -7.72
CA ARG A 44 1.81 -21.26 -7.73
C ARG A 44 2.59 -21.36 -9.03
N ASP A 45 2.55 -22.53 -9.69
CA ASP A 45 3.37 -22.87 -10.84
C ASP A 45 3.00 -22.14 -12.13
N VAL A 46 1.81 -21.47 -12.15
CA VAL A 46 1.44 -20.60 -13.27
C VAL A 46 1.97 -19.18 -13.13
N PHE A 47 2.44 -18.79 -11.94
CA PHE A 47 2.97 -17.44 -11.71
C PHE A 47 4.44 -17.32 -12.12
N GLU A 48 4.76 -16.25 -12.78
CA GLU A 48 6.12 -15.84 -13.12
C GLU A 48 6.39 -14.44 -12.55
N VAL A 49 7.45 -14.32 -11.77
CA VAL A 49 7.90 -13.04 -11.20
C VAL A 49 9.23 -12.68 -11.86
N PHE A 50 9.32 -11.46 -12.37
CA PHE A 50 10.54 -10.90 -12.96
C PHE A 50 11.00 -9.69 -12.15
N GLU A 51 12.29 -9.66 -11.81
CA GLU A 51 12.99 -8.49 -11.28
C GLU A 51 14.00 -8.02 -12.32
N ASP A 52 13.93 -6.75 -12.74
CA ASP A 52 14.77 -6.18 -13.80
C ASP A 52 14.83 -7.07 -15.07
N SER A 53 13.69 -7.66 -15.41
CA SER A 53 13.52 -8.61 -16.51
C SER A 53 14.15 -10.01 -16.31
N GLU A 54 14.76 -10.30 -15.16
CA GLU A 54 15.27 -11.62 -14.78
C GLU A 54 14.22 -12.41 -14.03
N LEU A 55 13.94 -13.64 -14.47
CA LEU A 55 12.99 -14.55 -13.82
C LEU A 55 13.46 -14.90 -12.40
N GLN A 56 12.59 -14.74 -11.42
CA GLN A 56 12.87 -15.02 -10.01
C GLN A 56 12.19 -16.33 -9.56
N THR A 57 12.83 -17.01 -8.62
CA THR A 57 12.22 -18.19 -7.99
C THR A 57 11.29 -17.73 -6.88
N ILE A 58 9.98 -18.00 -7.02
CA ILE A 58 9.00 -17.72 -5.96
C ILE A 58 9.32 -18.66 -4.79
N THR A 59 9.64 -18.12 -3.62
CA THR A 59 9.95 -18.86 -2.40
C THR A 59 8.78 -18.93 -1.43
N GLN A 60 7.87 -17.96 -1.52
CA GLN A 60 6.64 -17.91 -0.74
C GLN A 60 5.44 -17.72 -1.68
N PHE A 61 4.34 -18.38 -1.37
CA PHE A 61 3.09 -18.28 -2.13
C PHE A 61 1.91 -18.63 -1.22
N THR A 62 0.89 -17.80 -1.25
CA THR A 62 -0.43 -18.17 -0.76
C THR A 62 -1.53 -17.50 -1.58
N SER A 63 -2.60 -18.22 -1.83
CA SER A 63 -3.89 -17.76 -2.30
C SER A 63 -4.89 -17.61 -1.16
N ASP A 64 -4.52 -18.05 0.05
CA ASP A 64 -5.35 -17.84 1.23
C ASP A 64 -5.40 -16.37 1.57
N ARG A 65 -6.55 -15.96 2.10
CA ARG A 65 -6.72 -14.59 2.58
C ARG A 65 -5.72 -14.24 3.68
N VAL A 66 -5.00 -13.16 3.49
CA VAL A 66 -4.08 -12.59 4.49
C VAL A 66 -4.68 -11.30 5.04
N PRO A 67 -4.78 -11.13 6.37
CA PRO A 67 -5.32 -9.90 6.97
C PRO A 67 -4.59 -8.63 6.51
N VAL A 68 -5.34 -7.53 6.40
CA VAL A 68 -4.85 -6.24 5.92
C VAL A 68 -5.02 -5.14 6.97
N SER A 69 -4.05 -4.21 7.03
CA SER A 69 -4.20 -2.92 7.69
C SER A 69 -4.66 -1.91 6.64
N LEU A 70 -5.88 -1.40 6.80
CA LEU A 70 -6.54 -0.54 5.84
C LEU A 70 -6.60 0.90 6.33
N GLY A 71 -5.82 1.80 5.72
CA GLY A 71 -5.89 3.24 5.95
C GLY A 71 -6.93 3.87 5.02
N MET A 72 -7.99 4.46 5.59
CA MET A 72 -9.00 5.21 4.85
C MET A 72 -8.64 6.69 4.88
N LEU A 73 -8.30 7.27 3.71
CA LEU A 73 -8.00 8.69 3.53
C LEU A 73 -9.24 9.39 2.99
N ILE A 74 -9.86 10.22 3.81
CA ILE A 74 -11.14 10.86 3.50
C ILE A 74 -10.90 12.35 3.28
N ASP A 75 -11.20 12.80 2.07
CA ASP A 75 -11.21 14.22 1.72
C ASP A 75 -12.27 14.96 2.51
N THR A 76 -11.86 16.03 3.16
CA THR A 76 -12.71 16.97 3.90
C THR A 76 -12.51 18.40 3.42
N SER A 77 -12.19 18.59 2.12
CA SER A 77 -12.13 19.91 1.49
C SER A 77 -13.51 20.53 1.30
N ASP A 78 -13.55 21.82 0.96
CA ASP A 78 -14.80 22.58 0.78
C ASP A 78 -15.75 21.91 -0.24
N SER A 79 -15.21 21.27 -1.28
CA SER A 79 -16.00 20.58 -2.31
C SER A 79 -16.81 19.40 -1.78
N MET A 80 -16.35 18.80 -0.67
CA MET A 80 -17.04 17.67 -0.02
C MET A 80 -18.24 18.10 0.84
N TYR A 81 -18.51 19.40 0.97
CA TYR A 81 -19.61 19.90 1.81
C TYR A 81 -20.99 19.37 1.37
N GLY A 82 -21.86 19.16 2.35
CA GLY A 82 -23.25 18.73 2.15
C GLY A 82 -23.34 17.22 1.91
N ARG A 83 -24.06 16.83 0.87
CA ARG A 83 -24.40 15.42 0.59
C ARG A 83 -23.17 14.54 0.36
N ARG A 84 -22.09 15.06 -0.25
CA ARG A 84 -20.90 14.26 -0.56
C ARG A 84 -20.24 13.71 0.70
N ILE A 85 -20.03 14.53 1.72
CA ILE A 85 -19.44 14.04 2.97
C ILE A 85 -20.37 13.10 3.72
N GLU A 86 -21.69 13.31 3.63
CA GLU A 86 -22.68 12.42 4.25
C GLU A 86 -22.67 11.04 3.56
N ASP A 87 -22.70 11.03 2.24
CA ASP A 87 -22.60 9.81 1.43
C ASP A 87 -21.28 9.09 1.68
N THR A 88 -20.18 9.83 1.79
CA THR A 88 -18.85 9.26 2.08
C THR A 88 -18.81 8.62 3.48
N ARG A 89 -19.33 9.30 4.50
CA ARG A 89 -19.43 8.73 5.86
C ARG A 89 -20.22 7.43 5.86
N PHE A 90 -21.40 7.45 5.23
CA PHE A 90 -22.27 6.29 5.13
C PHE A 90 -21.56 5.13 4.41
N ALA A 91 -20.92 5.42 3.27
CA ALA A 91 -20.22 4.42 2.49
C ALA A 91 -19.04 3.81 3.24
N VAL A 92 -18.22 4.64 3.92
CA VAL A 92 -17.09 4.17 4.72
C VAL A 92 -17.56 3.35 5.93
N GLU A 93 -18.61 3.80 6.63
CA GLU A 93 -19.18 3.05 7.76
C GLU A 93 -19.69 1.67 7.32
N ARG A 94 -20.43 1.59 6.21
CA ARG A 94 -20.91 0.34 5.64
C ARG A 94 -19.78 -0.56 5.14
N PHE A 95 -18.80 0.01 4.46
CA PHE A 95 -17.64 -0.73 3.98
C PHE A 95 -16.92 -1.44 5.13
N VAL A 96 -16.63 -0.73 6.21
CA VAL A 96 -15.90 -1.33 7.34
C VAL A 96 -16.79 -2.29 8.14
N ALA A 97 -18.06 -1.95 8.34
CA ALA A 97 -18.96 -2.81 9.11
C ALA A 97 -19.28 -4.13 8.43
N ASP A 98 -19.53 -4.10 7.11
CA ASP A 98 -20.15 -5.20 6.40
C ASP A 98 -19.19 -5.94 5.45
N LEU A 99 -18.13 -5.29 4.97
CA LEU A 99 -17.28 -5.80 3.88
C LEU A 99 -15.87 -6.15 4.30
N LEU A 100 -15.33 -5.54 5.37
CA LEU A 100 -14.03 -5.92 5.90
C LEU A 100 -14.13 -7.17 6.77
N ASP A 101 -13.11 -8.03 6.66
CA ASP A 101 -13.00 -9.22 7.48
C ASP A 101 -12.69 -8.85 8.95
N PRO A 102 -13.22 -9.58 9.95
CA PRO A 102 -12.94 -9.31 11.36
C PRO A 102 -11.46 -9.35 11.77
N SER A 103 -10.61 -10.01 11.00
CA SER A 103 -9.16 -10.06 11.24
C SER A 103 -8.41 -8.84 10.77
N ASP A 104 -9.04 -7.96 9.96
CA ASP A 104 -8.44 -6.71 9.50
C ASP A 104 -8.40 -5.65 10.60
N GLU A 105 -7.56 -4.65 10.41
CA GLU A 105 -7.59 -3.43 11.19
C GLU A 105 -7.76 -2.22 10.27
N VAL A 106 -8.30 -1.16 10.81
CA VAL A 106 -8.56 0.07 10.07
C VAL A 106 -7.99 1.28 10.81
N ALA A 107 -7.55 2.28 10.03
CA ALA A 107 -7.25 3.62 10.52
C ALA A 107 -7.97 4.64 9.65
N LEU A 108 -8.38 5.77 10.24
CA LEU A 108 -9.01 6.86 9.52
C LEU A 108 -8.11 8.10 9.51
N VAL A 109 -7.91 8.64 8.34
CA VAL A 109 -7.18 9.87 8.10
C VAL A 109 -8.12 10.83 7.37
N ALA A 110 -8.43 11.95 7.99
CA ALA A 110 -9.12 13.06 7.31
C ALA A 110 -8.07 14.00 6.71
N PHE A 111 -8.31 14.54 5.55
CA PHE A 111 -7.41 15.53 4.97
C PHE A 111 -8.16 16.65 4.25
N ASN A 112 -7.57 17.83 4.29
CA ASN A 112 -7.90 18.99 3.50
C ASN A 112 -6.59 19.66 3.04
N HIS A 113 -6.11 20.70 3.71
CA HIS A 113 -4.75 21.25 3.51
C HIS A 113 -3.65 20.35 4.10
N GLN A 114 -4.00 19.50 5.07
CA GLN A 114 -3.07 18.60 5.77
C GLN A 114 -3.79 17.33 6.19
N PRO A 115 -3.09 16.19 6.25
CA PRO A 115 -3.63 14.95 6.79
C PRO A 115 -3.67 14.97 8.32
N HIS A 116 -4.76 14.44 8.88
CA HIS A 116 -4.96 14.25 10.31
C HIS A 116 -5.43 12.83 10.59
N VAL A 117 -4.70 12.08 11.38
CA VAL A 117 -5.14 10.76 11.87
C VAL A 117 -6.26 11.02 12.89
N ILE A 118 -7.49 10.68 12.52
CA ILE A 118 -8.68 10.85 13.38
C ILE A 118 -9.05 9.56 14.11
N LEU A 119 -8.54 8.41 13.64
CA LEU A 119 -8.60 7.12 14.31
C LEU A 119 -7.31 6.35 14.00
N PRO A 120 -6.49 6.01 15.00
CA PRO A 120 -5.32 5.14 14.80
C PRO A 120 -5.74 3.71 14.47
N TRP A 121 -4.79 2.82 14.19
CA TRP A 121 -5.08 1.40 13.90
C TRP A 121 -5.93 0.76 15.00
N THR A 122 -7.08 0.23 14.61
CA THR A 122 -7.98 -0.51 15.48
C THR A 122 -8.65 -1.68 14.74
N GLY A 123 -8.89 -2.77 15.44
CA GLY A 123 -9.78 -3.85 15.01
C GLY A 123 -11.21 -3.67 15.49
N ASP A 124 -11.46 -2.69 16.38
CA ASP A 124 -12.78 -2.41 16.90
C ASP A 124 -13.56 -1.44 16.00
N ARG A 125 -14.49 -1.99 15.25
CA ARG A 125 -15.31 -1.23 14.30
C ARG A 125 -16.24 -0.20 14.97
N ALA A 126 -16.60 -0.41 16.24
CA ALA A 126 -17.46 0.52 16.97
C ALA A 126 -16.78 1.87 17.20
N GLU A 127 -15.44 1.91 17.24
CA GLU A 127 -14.67 3.15 17.40
C GLU A 127 -14.78 4.10 16.21
N MET A 128 -15.21 3.64 15.03
CA MET A 128 -15.21 4.44 13.81
C MET A 128 -16.35 5.45 13.72
N SER A 129 -17.52 5.12 14.27
CA SER A 129 -18.73 5.94 14.06
C SER A 129 -18.57 7.37 14.61
N SER A 130 -17.91 7.54 15.74
CA SER A 130 -17.70 8.87 16.36
C SER A 130 -16.77 9.76 15.52
N PRO A 131 -15.56 9.35 15.13
CA PRO A 131 -14.69 10.14 14.27
C PRO A 131 -15.32 10.51 12.92
N LEU A 132 -16.02 9.58 12.27
CA LEU A 132 -16.71 9.83 11.00
C LEU A 132 -17.78 10.94 11.13
N LYS A 133 -18.56 10.93 12.19
CA LYS A 133 -19.59 11.96 12.44
C LYS A 133 -18.99 13.36 12.71
N GLN A 134 -17.73 13.42 13.12
CA GLN A 134 -17.05 14.69 13.44
C GLN A 134 -16.38 15.32 12.22
N LEU A 135 -16.28 14.64 11.08
CA LEU A 135 -15.73 15.22 9.86
C LEU A 135 -16.45 16.54 9.51
N ARG A 136 -15.71 17.58 9.17
CA ARG A 136 -16.25 18.87 8.76
C ARG A 136 -15.47 19.37 7.54
N PRO A 137 -16.12 19.45 6.38
CA PRO A 137 -15.49 19.95 5.17
C PRO A 137 -15.11 21.42 5.29
N TRP A 138 -13.86 21.73 4.93
CA TRP A 138 -13.36 23.09 4.79
C TRP A 138 -12.00 23.11 4.08
N GLY A 139 -11.71 24.19 3.37
CA GLY A 139 -10.39 24.47 2.78
C GLY A 139 -10.09 23.72 1.48
N GLY A 140 -8.80 23.66 1.12
CA GLY A 140 -8.32 23.05 -0.12
C GLY A 140 -8.15 21.53 -0.03
N THR A 141 -7.62 20.92 -1.09
CA THR A 141 -7.46 19.48 -1.24
C THR A 141 -5.98 19.16 -1.43
N ALA A 142 -5.32 18.57 -0.41
CA ALA A 142 -3.90 18.18 -0.44
C ALA A 142 -3.76 16.66 -0.57
N VAL A 143 -4.06 16.11 -1.74
CA VAL A 143 -4.06 14.65 -2.00
C VAL A 143 -2.66 14.05 -1.84
N TYR A 144 -1.64 14.71 -2.39
CA TYR A 144 -0.28 14.18 -2.36
C TYR A 144 0.27 14.19 -0.94
N ASP A 145 0.05 15.27 -0.20
CA ASP A 145 0.48 15.37 1.20
C ASP A 145 -0.29 14.40 2.09
N ALA A 146 -1.57 14.13 1.79
CA ALA A 146 -2.37 13.14 2.50
C ALA A 146 -1.78 11.72 2.36
N ILE A 147 -1.40 11.31 1.16
CA ILE A 147 -0.76 10.02 0.95
C ILE A 147 0.59 9.97 1.66
N LEU A 148 1.46 10.98 1.44
CA LEU A 148 2.79 11.03 2.04
C LEU A 148 2.73 11.05 3.57
N GLY A 149 1.85 11.86 4.15
CA GLY A 149 1.67 11.96 5.60
C GLY A 149 1.09 10.69 6.25
N THR A 150 0.45 9.82 5.46
CA THR A 150 -0.10 8.55 5.94
C THR A 150 0.91 7.41 5.89
N LEU A 151 1.96 7.47 5.06
CA LEU A 151 2.96 6.39 4.97
C LEU A 151 3.65 6.04 6.29
N PRO A 152 3.99 6.98 7.19
CA PRO A 152 4.50 6.62 8.52
C PRO A 152 3.53 5.78 9.35
N LEU A 153 2.21 6.06 9.23
CA LEU A 153 1.17 5.24 9.88
C LEU A 153 1.17 3.82 9.32
N VAL A 154 1.35 3.65 8.00
CA VAL A 154 1.52 2.32 7.39
C VAL A 154 2.71 1.56 8.01
N GLY A 155 3.80 2.24 8.32
CA GLY A 155 4.97 1.65 8.98
C GLY A 155 4.71 1.11 10.40
N SER A 156 3.66 1.59 11.08
CA SER A 156 3.26 1.20 12.44
C SER A 156 2.10 0.18 12.47
N ARG A 157 1.72 -0.39 11.34
CA ARG A 157 0.63 -1.37 11.22
C ARG A 157 0.93 -2.68 11.93
N HIS A 158 -0.14 -3.43 12.27
CA HIS A 158 -0.02 -4.72 12.93
C HIS A 158 -0.27 -5.92 11.99
N ARG A 159 -0.78 -5.70 10.78
CA ARG A 159 -1.00 -6.76 9.77
C ARG A 159 0.14 -6.77 8.76
N GLN A 160 0.33 -7.91 8.11
CA GLN A 160 1.42 -8.05 7.12
C GLN A 160 1.18 -7.21 5.86
N ARG A 161 -0.07 -7.13 5.41
CA ARG A 161 -0.47 -6.35 4.24
C ARG A 161 -0.95 -4.98 4.64
N ALA A 162 -0.71 -3.99 3.79
CA ALA A 162 -1.22 -2.65 3.95
C ALA A 162 -1.93 -2.17 2.68
N ALA A 163 -3.05 -1.51 2.85
CA ALA A 163 -3.74 -0.82 1.77
C ALA A 163 -4.17 0.57 2.23
N LEU A 164 -4.15 1.53 1.32
CA LEU A 164 -4.70 2.86 1.50
C LEU A 164 -5.86 3.02 0.52
N VAL A 165 -7.00 3.49 1.01
CA VAL A 165 -8.16 3.84 0.18
C VAL A 165 -8.39 5.33 0.29
N LEU A 166 -8.09 6.05 -0.78
CA LEU A 166 -8.32 7.48 -0.93
C LEU A 166 -9.72 7.73 -1.48
N ILE A 167 -10.50 8.57 -0.83
CA ILE A 167 -11.82 9.03 -1.30
C ILE A 167 -11.78 10.55 -1.40
N SER A 168 -11.90 11.09 -2.62
CA SER A 168 -11.83 12.52 -2.90
C SER A 168 -12.70 12.90 -4.10
N ASP A 169 -13.24 14.11 -4.11
CA ASP A 169 -14.00 14.67 -5.24
C ASP A 169 -13.23 15.78 -5.99
N GLY A 170 -11.97 16.03 -5.63
CA GLY A 170 -11.17 17.12 -6.18
C GLY A 170 -9.84 16.71 -6.78
N ALA A 171 -9.27 17.65 -7.57
CA ALA A 171 -7.86 17.62 -7.93
C ALA A 171 -7.02 18.08 -6.72
N ASP A 172 -5.76 17.70 -6.71
CA ASP A 172 -4.81 18.29 -5.78
C ASP A 172 -4.69 19.79 -6.03
N THR A 173 -5.01 20.60 -4.99
CA THR A 173 -5.00 22.07 -5.09
C THR A 173 -4.18 22.73 -3.99
N ALA A 174 -3.76 21.97 -2.98
CA ALA A 174 -3.17 22.52 -1.77
C ALA A 174 -1.95 21.76 -1.25
N SER A 175 -1.48 20.71 -1.93
CA SER A 175 -0.26 20.01 -1.52
C SER A 175 0.97 20.87 -1.74
N ASP A 176 1.89 20.84 -0.78
CA ASP A 176 3.25 21.33 -0.93
C ASP A 176 4.12 20.37 -1.74
N SER A 177 3.79 19.08 -1.69
CA SER A 177 4.48 18.00 -2.39
C SER A 177 3.98 17.83 -3.83
N ALA A 178 4.80 17.21 -4.67
CA ALA A 178 4.44 16.91 -6.05
C ALA A 178 4.14 15.41 -6.25
N LEU A 179 3.43 15.07 -7.33
CA LEU A 179 3.14 13.68 -7.72
C LEU A 179 4.39 12.79 -7.74
N ARG A 180 5.54 13.31 -8.18
CA ARG A 180 6.82 12.58 -8.20
C ARG A 180 7.26 12.15 -6.80
N ASP A 181 6.98 12.97 -5.78
CA ASP A 181 7.39 12.70 -4.39
C ASP A 181 6.55 11.55 -3.83
N VAL A 182 5.25 11.53 -4.12
CA VAL A 182 4.35 10.41 -3.80
C VAL A 182 4.84 9.12 -4.46
N ARG A 183 5.12 9.17 -5.76
CA ARG A 183 5.60 8.01 -6.52
C ARG A 183 6.90 7.47 -5.94
N PHE A 184 7.84 8.32 -5.59
CA PHE A 184 9.11 7.91 -4.97
C PHE A 184 8.90 7.29 -3.58
N ALA A 185 8.03 7.86 -2.76
CA ALA A 185 7.72 7.34 -1.43
C ALA A 185 7.01 5.97 -1.49
N LEU A 186 6.09 5.78 -2.43
CA LEU A 186 5.40 4.51 -2.63
C LEU A 186 6.34 3.38 -3.08
N LEU A 187 7.39 3.69 -3.84
CA LEU A 187 8.42 2.68 -4.19
C LEU A 187 9.20 2.16 -2.97
N ARG A 188 9.18 2.91 -1.86
CA ARG A 188 9.79 2.51 -0.58
C ARG A 188 8.78 1.90 0.39
N SER A 189 7.51 1.91 0.01
CA SER A 189 6.40 1.32 0.76
C SER A 189 5.94 0.03 0.10
N ASP A 190 5.31 -0.83 0.87
CA ASP A 190 4.62 -2.03 0.39
C ASP A 190 3.09 -1.88 0.40
N ALA A 191 2.59 -0.66 0.65
CA ALA A 191 1.17 -0.37 0.66
C ALA A 191 0.58 -0.31 -0.75
N PHE A 192 -0.58 -0.93 -0.93
CA PHE A 192 -1.45 -0.71 -2.08
C PHE A 192 -2.19 0.60 -1.92
N VAL A 193 -2.37 1.34 -3.00
CA VAL A 193 -3.20 2.53 -3.00
C VAL A 193 -4.37 2.34 -3.94
N TYR A 194 -5.57 2.41 -3.41
CA TYR A 194 -6.82 2.49 -4.14
C TYR A 194 -7.32 3.93 -4.08
N ALA A 195 -7.94 4.40 -5.15
CA ALA A 195 -8.55 5.71 -5.17
C ALA A 195 -10.00 5.62 -5.66
N VAL A 196 -10.92 6.25 -4.96
CA VAL A 196 -12.30 6.47 -5.40
C VAL A 196 -12.48 7.95 -5.64
N ALA A 197 -12.52 8.30 -6.94
CA ALA A 197 -12.66 9.66 -7.42
C ALA A 197 -14.15 10.00 -7.63
N ILE A 198 -14.70 10.90 -6.80
CA ILE A 198 -16.10 11.30 -6.91
C ILE A 198 -16.24 12.39 -7.96
N ASP A 199 -16.63 12.03 -9.19
CA ASP A 199 -16.84 12.95 -10.31
C ASP A 199 -18.31 13.36 -10.43
N SER A 200 -18.81 14.10 -9.43
CA SER A 200 -20.19 14.58 -9.46
C SER A 200 -20.34 15.84 -10.32
N PRO A 201 -21.34 15.91 -11.21
CA PRO A 201 -21.58 17.08 -12.06
C PRO A 201 -22.08 18.32 -11.30
N ASP A 202 -22.49 18.17 -10.04
CA ASP A 202 -23.09 19.23 -9.26
C ASP A 202 -22.03 20.21 -8.71
N ARG A 203 -22.04 21.44 -9.24
CA ARG A 203 -21.31 22.62 -8.79
C ARG A 203 -19.77 22.47 -8.79
N ARG A 204 -19.17 22.47 -9.98
CA ARG A 204 -17.72 22.65 -10.10
C ARG A 204 -17.36 24.14 -10.12
N ALA A 205 -16.50 24.55 -9.21
CA ALA A 205 -15.67 25.72 -9.48
C ALA A 205 -14.71 25.35 -10.62
N ILE A 206 -14.47 26.29 -11.52
CA ILE A 206 -13.52 26.12 -12.61
C ILE A 206 -12.16 25.73 -11.98
N ASN A 207 -11.58 24.60 -12.38
CA ASN A 207 -10.30 24.01 -11.93
C ASN A 207 -10.32 23.05 -10.70
N THR A 208 -11.45 22.60 -10.21
CA THR A 208 -11.51 21.63 -9.11
C THR A 208 -11.94 20.23 -9.54
N ALA A 209 -11.90 19.93 -10.85
CA ALA A 209 -12.21 18.60 -11.36
C ALA A 209 -11.16 17.58 -10.85
N VAL A 210 -11.61 16.43 -10.40
CA VAL A 210 -10.75 15.27 -10.12
C VAL A 210 -9.75 15.08 -11.27
N ASN A 211 -8.51 14.77 -10.94
CA ASN A 211 -7.50 14.37 -11.91
C ASN A 211 -7.32 12.82 -11.89
N PRO A 212 -8.18 12.07 -12.61
CA PRO A 212 -8.12 10.61 -12.60
C PRO A 212 -6.79 10.07 -13.15
N THR A 213 -6.12 10.82 -14.01
CA THR A 213 -4.82 10.42 -14.58
C THR A 213 -3.74 10.39 -13.51
N ALA A 214 -3.62 11.45 -12.70
CA ALA A 214 -2.65 11.49 -11.60
C ALA A 214 -2.95 10.40 -10.55
N LEU A 215 -4.22 10.17 -10.23
CA LEU A 215 -4.62 9.09 -9.31
C LEU A 215 -4.27 7.71 -9.87
N ARG A 216 -4.50 7.47 -11.17
CA ARG A 216 -4.09 6.21 -11.82
C ARG A 216 -2.59 5.99 -11.78
N GLU A 217 -1.78 7.03 -12.01
CA GLU A 217 -0.32 6.90 -11.90
C GLU A 217 0.12 6.46 -10.50
N ILE A 218 -0.56 6.92 -9.46
CA ILE A 218 -0.31 6.53 -8.06
C ILE A 218 -0.74 5.09 -7.81
N THR A 219 -1.97 4.76 -8.19
CA THR A 219 -2.56 3.44 -7.90
C THR A 219 -1.89 2.33 -8.71
N ASP A 220 -1.66 2.54 -10.01
CA ASP A 220 -1.02 1.55 -10.87
C ASP A 220 0.42 1.24 -10.41
N GLN A 221 1.13 2.25 -9.89
CA GLN A 221 2.49 2.03 -9.37
C GLN A 221 2.51 1.13 -8.14
N SER A 222 1.52 1.23 -7.28
CA SER A 222 1.42 0.45 -6.05
C SER A 222 0.75 -0.92 -6.25
N GLY A 223 0.09 -1.15 -7.37
CA GLY A 223 -0.67 -2.37 -7.68
C GLY A 223 -2.16 -2.29 -7.33
N GLY A 224 -2.65 -1.13 -6.92
CA GLY A 224 -4.07 -0.87 -6.74
C GLY A 224 -4.73 -0.32 -8.01
N ARG A 225 -5.88 0.34 -7.86
CA ARG A 225 -6.64 0.92 -8.99
C ARG A 225 -7.41 2.18 -8.60
N THR A 226 -7.78 2.97 -9.61
CA THR A 226 -8.63 4.15 -9.46
C THR A 226 -10.02 3.87 -10.04
N GLU A 227 -11.04 4.06 -9.21
CA GLU A 227 -12.44 4.04 -9.61
C GLU A 227 -12.98 5.48 -9.69
N THR A 228 -13.77 5.77 -10.72
CA THR A 228 -14.45 7.06 -10.84
C THR A 228 -15.94 6.84 -10.68
N VAL A 229 -16.54 7.51 -9.69
CA VAL A 229 -17.94 7.36 -9.31
C VAL A 229 -18.69 8.69 -9.43
N ARG A 230 -20.01 8.64 -9.72
CA ARG A 230 -20.84 9.84 -9.92
C ARG A 230 -21.80 10.13 -8.77
N GLY A 231 -21.92 9.23 -7.80
CA GLY A 231 -22.82 9.39 -6.68
C GLY A 231 -22.66 8.30 -5.62
N SER A 232 -23.43 8.41 -4.54
CA SER A 232 -23.35 7.54 -3.36
C SER A 232 -23.55 6.05 -3.64
N GLY A 233 -24.45 5.70 -4.55
CA GLY A 233 -24.69 4.30 -4.93
C GLY A 233 -23.48 3.66 -5.60
N GLU A 234 -22.83 4.40 -6.50
CA GLU A 234 -21.60 3.95 -7.16
C GLU A 234 -20.42 3.90 -6.18
N LEU A 235 -20.36 4.81 -5.19
CA LEU A 235 -19.32 4.81 -4.15
C LEU A 235 -19.34 3.52 -3.33
N LEU A 236 -20.51 3.06 -2.90
CA LEU A 236 -20.66 1.78 -2.20
C LEU A 236 -20.22 0.59 -3.08
N THR A 237 -20.59 0.61 -4.36
CA THR A 237 -20.20 -0.43 -5.31
C THR A 237 -18.68 -0.45 -5.53
N ALA A 238 -18.05 0.72 -5.67
CA ALA A 238 -16.60 0.82 -5.82
C ALA A 238 -15.85 0.30 -4.59
N LEU A 239 -16.31 0.67 -3.40
CA LEU A 239 -15.73 0.17 -2.13
C LEU A 239 -15.95 -1.34 -1.97
N ALA A 240 -17.13 -1.87 -2.35
CA ALA A 240 -17.38 -3.31 -2.34
C ALA A 240 -16.42 -4.07 -3.27
N GLY A 241 -16.19 -3.55 -4.47
CA GLY A 241 -15.21 -4.12 -5.40
C GLY A 241 -13.77 -4.10 -4.84
N ILE A 242 -13.39 -3.04 -4.10
CA ILE A 242 -12.09 -2.98 -3.42
C ILE A 242 -12.01 -4.03 -2.30
N ALA A 243 -13.07 -4.20 -1.50
CA ALA A 243 -13.11 -5.23 -0.46
C ALA A 243 -12.98 -6.64 -1.06
N GLU A 244 -13.72 -6.91 -2.13
CA GLU A 244 -13.64 -8.19 -2.82
C GLU A 244 -12.22 -8.46 -3.34
N GLU A 245 -11.57 -7.46 -3.95
CA GLU A 245 -10.20 -7.57 -4.40
C GLU A 245 -9.23 -7.84 -3.24
N LEU A 246 -9.33 -7.08 -2.12
CA LEU A 246 -8.51 -7.29 -0.93
C LEU A 246 -8.66 -8.69 -0.33
N ASN A 247 -9.83 -9.31 -0.47
CA ASN A 247 -10.09 -10.65 0.03
C ASN A 247 -9.53 -11.78 -0.87
N HIS A 248 -9.23 -11.47 -2.15
CA HIS A 248 -8.85 -12.46 -3.16
C HIS A 248 -7.47 -12.22 -3.80
N GLN A 249 -6.57 -11.58 -3.09
CA GLN A 249 -5.21 -11.31 -3.56
C GLN A 249 -4.27 -12.48 -3.28
N TYR A 250 -3.38 -12.75 -4.23
CA TYR A 250 -2.26 -13.65 -4.06
C TYR A 250 -1.11 -12.93 -3.36
N VAL A 251 -0.47 -13.61 -2.42
CA VAL A 251 0.77 -13.11 -1.82
C VAL A 251 1.93 -13.98 -2.29
N LEU A 252 2.88 -13.33 -2.95
CA LEU A 252 4.07 -13.94 -3.53
C LEU A 252 5.30 -13.41 -2.81
N GLY A 253 6.36 -14.20 -2.73
CA GLY A 253 7.63 -13.75 -2.21
C GLY A 253 8.79 -14.41 -2.95
N TYR A 254 9.87 -13.65 -3.16
CA TYR A 254 11.13 -14.15 -3.69
C TYR A 254 12.31 -13.49 -2.98
N THR A 255 13.47 -14.14 -3.04
CA THR A 255 14.71 -13.58 -2.49
C THR A 255 15.44 -12.82 -3.59
N SER A 256 15.56 -11.50 -3.44
CA SER A 256 16.33 -10.68 -4.37
C SER A 256 17.83 -10.95 -4.25
N ARG A 257 18.52 -10.95 -5.39
CA ARG A 257 19.99 -11.05 -5.48
C ARG A 257 20.65 -9.68 -5.59
N ARG A 258 19.87 -8.59 -5.66
CA ARG A 258 20.38 -7.22 -5.88
C ARG A 258 21.00 -6.61 -4.62
N GLY A 259 20.57 -7.09 -3.44
CA GLY A 259 21.06 -6.59 -2.16
C GLY A 259 20.55 -5.18 -1.82
N ALA A 260 21.14 -4.60 -0.79
CA ALA A 260 20.79 -3.26 -0.27
C ALA A 260 21.59 -2.17 -1.01
N ASP A 261 21.27 -1.90 -2.28
CA ASP A 261 22.03 -0.99 -3.15
C ASP A 261 21.42 0.42 -3.29
N GLY A 262 20.27 0.67 -2.67
CA GLY A 262 19.56 1.96 -2.70
C GLY A 262 18.90 2.29 -4.03
N LYS A 263 18.87 1.35 -4.99
CA LYS A 263 18.37 1.60 -6.33
C LYS A 263 16.94 1.11 -6.52
N PHE A 264 16.32 1.60 -7.59
CA PHE A 264 15.05 1.10 -8.07
C PHE A 264 15.24 -0.22 -8.82
N HIS A 265 14.40 -1.21 -8.48
CA HIS A 265 14.27 -2.48 -9.18
C HIS A 265 12.85 -2.67 -9.67
N SER A 266 12.69 -2.93 -10.95
CA SER A 266 11.38 -3.17 -11.56
C SER A 266 10.87 -4.56 -11.20
N ILE A 267 9.56 -4.66 -10.94
CA ILE A 267 8.86 -5.93 -10.72
C ILE A 267 7.81 -6.10 -11.81
N ARG A 268 7.69 -7.31 -12.32
CA ARG A 268 6.61 -7.71 -13.21
C ARG A 268 6.13 -9.12 -12.84
N VAL A 269 4.82 -9.24 -12.62
CA VAL A 269 4.15 -10.51 -12.36
C VAL A 269 3.33 -10.89 -13.59
N ARG A 270 3.37 -12.15 -13.96
CA ARG A 270 2.57 -12.73 -15.06
C ARG A 270 1.95 -14.05 -14.65
N VAL A 271 0.85 -14.41 -15.30
CA VAL A 271 0.24 -15.73 -15.26
C VAL A 271 0.49 -16.40 -16.62
N ARG A 272 1.23 -17.50 -16.59
CA ARG A 272 1.64 -18.24 -17.79
C ARG A 272 0.45 -18.89 -18.49
N GLY A 273 0.45 -18.85 -19.82
CA GLY A 273 -0.55 -19.53 -20.64
C GLY A 273 -1.93 -18.89 -20.61
N SER A 274 -2.05 -17.64 -20.15
CA SER A 274 -3.31 -16.91 -20.11
C SER A 274 -3.12 -15.45 -20.55
N ASP A 275 -4.23 -14.79 -20.91
CA ASP A 275 -4.30 -13.36 -21.19
C ASP A 275 -4.81 -12.57 -19.96
N HIS A 276 -4.64 -13.14 -18.76
CA HIS A 276 -5.01 -12.48 -17.52
C HIS A 276 -4.21 -11.21 -17.30
N ARG A 277 -4.88 -10.18 -16.77
CA ARG A 277 -4.21 -8.97 -16.30
C ARG A 277 -3.84 -9.15 -14.83
N VAL A 278 -2.61 -8.78 -14.49
CA VAL A 278 -2.13 -8.85 -13.11
C VAL A 278 -1.86 -7.44 -12.62
N HIS A 279 -2.52 -7.06 -11.54
CA HIS A 279 -2.23 -5.84 -10.79
C HIS A 279 -1.30 -6.20 -9.64
N ALA A 280 -0.12 -5.63 -9.65
CA ALA A 280 0.89 -5.77 -8.60
C ALA A 280 1.78 -4.53 -8.63
N ARG A 281 2.53 -4.28 -7.55
CA ARG A 281 3.51 -3.19 -7.55
C ARG A 281 4.48 -3.34 -8.72
N ASN A 282 4.82 -2.24 -9.37
CA ASN A 282 5.68 -2.26 -10.57
C ASN A 282 7.18 -2.21 -10.26
N GLY A 283 7.56 -2.12 -8.97
CA GLY A 283 8.94 -2.10 -8.51
C GLY A 283 9.06 -1.67 -7.06
N TYR A 284 10.29 -1.56 -6.61
CA TYR A 284 10.65 -1.08 -5.28
C TYR A 284 12.01 -0.37 -5.31
N VAL A 285 12.29 0.43 -4.30
CA VAL A 285 13.64 0.95 -4.04
C VAL A 285 14.25 0.11 -2.94
N ALA A 286 15.37 -0.56 -3.25
CA ALA A 286 16.10 -1.34 -2.27
C ALA A 286 16.59 -0.45 -1.11
N PRO A 287 16.70 -0.99 0.12
CA PRO A 287 17.30 -0.24 1.21
C PRO A 287 18.78 0.08 0.89
N GLU A 288 19.32 1.14 1.48
CA GLU A 288 20.75 1.39 1.41
C GLU A 288 21.50 0.48 2.38
N ALA A 289 22.67 -0.01 1.96
CA ALA A 289 23.55 -0.77 2.84
C ALA A 289 23.92 0.10 4.06
N ARG A 290 23.69 -0.41 5.27
CA ARG A 290 24.13 0.30 6.47
C ARG A 290 25.66 0.41 6.46
N PRO A 291 26.24 1.60 6.66
CA PRO A 291 27.69 1.73 6.76
C PRO A 291 28.18 0.83 7.89
N SER A 292 29.20 0.02 7.59
CA SER A 292 29.86 -0.80 8.60
C SER A 292 30.36 0.11 9.73
N PRO A 293 30.17 -0.24 11.02
CA PRO A 293 30.72 0.55 12.11
C PRO A 293 32.23 0.71 11.89
N ARG A 294 32.70 1.97 11.82
CA ARG A 294 34.14 2.25 11.73
C ARG A 294 34.83 1.57 12.91
N LYS A 295 35.79 0.70 12.62
CA LYS A 295 36.72 0.24 13.66
C LYS A 295 37.38 1.48 14.23
N THR A 296 37.08 1.83 15.47
CA THR A 296 37.90 2.74 16.26
C THR A 296 39.13 1.94 16.63
N ASP A 297 40.21 2.14 15.88
CA ASP A 297 41.52 1.69 16.30
C ASP A 297 41.88 2.41 17.62
N ARG A 298 41.96 1.62 18.67
CA ARG A 298 42.62 2.02 19.94
C ARG A 298 44.02 1.46 19.93
#